data_ed637b0a60f7ff1053754a3cf3dac478
#
_entry.id   ed637b0a60f7ff1053754a3cf3dac478
#
_cell.length_a   1.000
_cell.length_b   1.000
_cell.length_c   1.000
_cell.angle_alpha   90.00
_cell.angle_beta   90.00
_cell.angle_gamma   90.00
#
_symmetry.space_group_name_H-M   'P 1'
#
loop_
_entity.id
_entity.type
_entity.pdbx_description
1 polymer ?
#
loop_
_entity_poly.entity_id
_entity_poly.type
_entity_poly.pdbx_seq_one_letter_code
_entity_poly.pdbx_strand_id
1 'polypeptide(L)'
;MFRLLMACGLLLALALPGHADAAPAATETQREDPPALDGLWKGPLKMPGGQLEVIFRLQKLTDGYFCSLDVPLQKVSRMNVKADVKGDSIRLFAEEAASRFIGRIMPGGKEMVGFWQAPGYKTPMTLTFSAQPAYNAKNVRLTPPYREEEATFTNLTVNARLNGMLTIPAGQGPFPAVVLLSDSGPHDRDGTVGDFAPLGQLADYLTRRGIAVLRFDDRGVGKSGGAPAATTADLVSDAQSGLNYLRTRPEIDLSHLGLIGHGEGGNVALLAAAQPLPPAFVVTLAAYGLPGRDIVVQQQATTLRTLGTENAQIEAATKRQMAMLEIIRQTTDNSQAQAIVANMLKQNNAAIDNATAQASATEMTSPHYRYFLAFNPIEKLPAVACPVLLLNGTADLTVNAEANLNALEKGLKVSKKSVVVHKMPGVNHLFQPEQAKWPIINGQQQPNFSPESEEIIREWIIVQSKK
;
A
#
# COMPACT_ATOMS: atom_id res chain seq x y z
N MET A 1 -2.45 3.69 -11.73
CA MET A 1 -3.83 3.22 -11.56
C MET A 1 -4.69 4.16 -10.73
N PHE A 2 -4.25 4.70 -9.59
CA PHE A 2 -5.01 5.70 -8.84
C PHE A 2 -5.35 6.96 -9.67
N ARG A 3 -4.46 7.41 -10.58
CA ARG A 3 -4.75 8.49 -11.54
C ARG A 3 -5.69 8.06 -12.68
N LEU A 4 -5.64 6.80 -13.10
CA LEU A 4 -6.57 6.24 -14.08
C LEU A 4 -7.98 6.08 -13.51
N LEU A 5 -8.10 5.69 -12.23
CA LEU A 5 -9.36 5.63 -11.48
C LEU A 5 -9.97 7.03 -11.29
N MET A 6 -9.15 8.08 -11.08
CA MET A 6 -9.66 9.46 -11.06
C MET A 6 -10.22 9.90 -12.42
N ALA A 7 -9.61 9.52 -13.53
CA ALA A 7 -10.16 9.83 -14.86
C ALA A 7 -11.50 9.14 -15.14
N CYS A 8 -11.71 7.93 -14.61
CA CYS A 8 -13.00 7.22 -14.70
C CYS A 8 -13.98 7.60 -13.58
N GLY A 9 -13.50 7.94 -12.38
CA GLY A 9 -14.33 8.31 -11.23
C GLY A 9 -14.91 9.73 -11.31
N LEU A 10 -14.30 10.63 -12.08
CA LEU A 10 -14.81 12.00 -12.27
C LEU A 10 -16.09 12.08 -13.11
N LEU A 11 -16.59 10.95 -13.62
CA LEU A 11 -17.83 10.91 -14.40
C LEU A 11 -19.12 10.96 -13.57
N LEU A 12 -19.05 11.04 -12.23
CA LEU A 12 -20.23 11.06 -11.38
C LEU A 12 -20.11 12.03 -10.18
N ALA A 13 -20.22 13.32 -10.48
CA ALA A 13 -20.82 14.24 -9.53
C ALA A 13 -22.30 14.37 -9.89
N LEU A 14 -23.17 13.53 -9.31
CA LEU A 14 -24.60 13.76 -9.30
C LEU A 14 -24.85 14.91 -8.32
N ALA A 15 -25.27 16.06 -8.84
CA ALA A 15 -25.79 17.14 -8.04
C ALA A 15 -27.06 16.67 -7.32
N LEU A 16 -27.01 16.54 -6.00
CA LEU A 16 -28.21 16.48 -5.18
C LEU A 16 -28.71 17.91 -4.96
N PRO A 17 -30.01 18.20 -5.13
CA PRO A 17 -30.54 19.52 -4.85
C PRO A 17 -30.47 19.79 -3.34
N GLY A 18 -29.67 20.78 -2.96
CA GLY A 18 -29.59 21.26 -1.59
C GLY A 18 -30.86 22.00 -1.21
N HIS A 19 -31.54 21.56 -0.14
CA HIS A 19 -32.46 22.40 0.58
C HIS A 19 -31.65 23.13 1.65
N ALA A 20 -31.51 24.42 1.47
CA ALA A 20 -31.01 25.33 2.47
C ALA A 20 -32.21 25.92 3.23
N ASP A 21 -32.38 25.51 4.49
CA ASP A 21 -33.11 26.31 5.46
C ASP A 21 -32.14 26.69 6.58
N ALA A 22 -31.80 27.96 6.62
CA ALA A 22 -31.00 28.57 7.65
C ALA A 22 -31.88 28.95 8.83
N ALA A 23 -31.64 28.32 9.98
CA ALA A 23 -32.11 28.80 11.28
C ALA A 23 -31.00 29.60 11.98
N PRO A 24 -31.33 30.66 12.73
CA PRO A 24 -30.34 31.61 13.26
C PRO A 24 -29.54 30.98 14.41
N ALA A 25 -28.23 31.25 14.39
CA ALA A 25 -27.27 30.81 15.37
C ALA A 25 -27.54 31.41 16.76
N ALA A 26 -27.77 30.57 17.72
CA ALA A 26 -27.61 30.92 19.12
C ALA A 26 -26.13 30.99 19.47
N THR A 27 -25.73 32.09 20.08
CA THR A 27 -24.36 32.35 20.56
C THR A 27 -24.07 31.37 21.73
N GLU A 28 -23.44 30.24 21.43
CA GLU A 28 -22.84 29.39 22.44
C GLU A 28 -21.54 30.02 22.93
N THR A 29 -21.50 30.33 24.22
CA THR A 29 -20.28 30.62 24.96
C THR A 29 -19.30 29.48 24.75
N GLN A 30 -18.17 29.75 24.05
CA GLN A 30 -17.07 28.81 23.91
C GLN A 30 -16.59 28.37 25.28
N ARG A 31 -16.91 27.14 25.69
CA ARG A 31 -16.13 26.43 26.69
C ARG A 31 -14.79 26.12 26.02
N GLU A 32 -13.72 26.70 26.52
CA GLU A 32 -12.37 26.29 26.15
C GLU A 32 -12.26 24.78 26.42
N ASP A 33 -12.02 24.02 25.37
CA ASP A 33 -11.69 22.61 25.50
C ASP A 33 -10.46 22.46 26.39
N PRO A 34 -10.43 21.50 27.32
CA PRO A 34 -9.28 21.28 28.16
C PRO A 34 -8.05 21.05 27.26
N PRO A 35 -6.86 21.63 27.61
CA PRO A 35 -5.67 21.54 26.79
C PRO A 35 -5.36 20.08 26.48
N ALA A 36 -5.04 19.79 25.20
CA ALA A 36 -4.66 18.44 24.76
C ALA A 36 -3.40 18.01 25.54
N LEU A 37 -3.49 16.95 26.33
CA LEU A 37 -2.39 16.40 27.14
C LEU A 37 -1.55 15.39 26.36
N ASP A 38 -1.84 15.19 25.08
CA ASP A 38 -1.12 14.26 24.23
C ASP A 38 0.34 14.67 24.07
N GLY A 39 1.25 13.81 24.50
CA GLY A 39 2.67 14.09 24.43
C GLY A 39 3.50 13.41 25.50
N LEU A 40 4.74 13.87 25.61
CA LEU A 40 5.70 13.41 26.61
C LEU A 40 5.71 14.38 27.78
N TRP A 41 5.58 13.84 28.99
CA TRP A 41 5.65 14.60 30.22
C TRP A 41 6.87 14.14 31.01
N LYS A 42 7.90 14.98 31.07
CA LYS A 42 9.19 14.63 31.65
C LYS A 42 9.42 15.40 32.95
N GLY A 43 10.04 14.74 33.89
CA GLY A 43 10.45 15.41 35.12
C GLY A 43 11.40 14.59 35.98
N PRO A 44 12.15 15.29 36.85
CA PRO A 44 13.09 14.66 37.79
C PRO A 44 12.31 14.06 38.97
N LEU A 45 12.50 12.78 39.22
CA LEU A 45 12.08 12.10 40.43
C LEU A 45 13.24 12.08 41.42
N LYS A 46 13.16 12.88 42.47
CA LYS A 46 14.15 12.89 43.56
C LYS A 46 13.91 11.71 44.50
N MET A 47 14.90 10.90 44.73
CA MET A 47 14.86 9.73 45.58
C MET A 47 15.97 9.77 46.64
N PRO A 48 15.85 9.05 47.77
CA PRO A 48 16.98 8.84 48.65
C PRO A 48 18.14 8.21 47.87
N GLY A 49 19.25 8.90 47.76
CA GLY A 49 20.43 8.45 47.01
C GLY A 49 20.58 8.98 45.59
N GLY A 50 19.68 9.83 45.09
CA GLY A 50 19.83 10.43 43.74
C GLY A 50 18.57 10.94 43.10
N GLN A 51 18.69 11.14 41.79
CA GLN A 51 17.58 11.63 40.96
C GLN A 51 17.44 10.76 39.73
N LEU A 52 16.22 10.41 39.39
CA LEU A 52 15.86 9.71 38.16
C LEU A 52 15.07 10.63 37.22
N GLU A 53 15.28 10.52 35.94
CA GLU A 53 14.34 11.08 34.97
C GLU A 53 13.19 10.10 34.75
N VAL A 54 11.96 10.59 34.86
CA VAL A 54 10.76 9.83 34.50
C VAL A 54 10.07 10.49 33.32
N ILE A 55 9.51 9.69 32.43
CA ILE A 55 8.84 10.15 31.23
C ILE A 55 7.49 9.45 31.12
N PHE A 56 6.41 10.19 31.28
CA PHE A 56 5.08 9.72 30.98
C PHE A 56 4.73 10.05 29.55
N ARG A 57 4.13 9.08 28.84
CA ARG A 57 3.56 9.26 27.51
C ARG A 57 2.05 9.20 27.64
N LEU A 58 1.38 10.31 27.41
CA LEU A 58 -0.07 10.38 27.39
C LEU A 58 -0.57 10.44 25.95
N GLN A 59 -1.64 9.72 25.68
CA GLN A 59 -2.36 9.72 24.42
C GLN A 59 -3.86 9.72 24.71
N LYS A 60 -4.59 10.68 24.14
CA LYS A 60 -6.05 10.75 24.31
C LYS A 60 -6.70 9.63 23.53
N LEU A 61 -7.64 8.95 24.18
CA LEU A 61 -8.53 7.96 23.59
C LEU A 61 -9.96 8.50 23.64
N THR A 62 -10.89 7.79 22.98
CA THR A 62 -12.31 8.14 22.99
C THR A 62 -12.88 8.24 24.42
N ASP A 63 -12.44 7.33 25.33
CA ASP A 63 -12.95 7.22 26.70
C ASP A 63 -11.87 7.49 27.76
N GLY A 64 -10.94 8.44 27.53
CA GLY A 64 -9.93 8.77 28.52
C GLY A 64 -8.52 8.96 27.94
N TYR A 65 -7.53 8.51 28.69
CA TYR A 65 -6.12 8.59 28.25
C TYR A 65 -5.42 7.23 28.41
N PHE A 66 -4.70 6.84 27.38
CA PHE A 66 -3.65 5.83 27.50
C PHE A 66 -2.40 6.50 28.07
N CYS A 67 -1.74 5.84 29.00
CA CYS A 67 -0.51 6.36 29.58
C CYS A 67 0.52 5.23 29.76
N SER A 68 1.79 5.52 29.46
CA SER A 68 2.92 4.65 29.79
C SER A 68 4.05 5.43 30.45
N LEU A 69 4.88 4.74 31.25
CA LEU A 69 6.02 5.26 31.98
C LEU A 69 7.33 4.65 31.49
N ASP A 70 8.29 5.53 31.21
CA ASP A 70 9.69 5.16 30.99
C ASP A 70 10.56 5.71 32.13
N VAL A 71 11.50 4.90 32.61
CA VAL A 71 12.57 5.29 33.54
C VAL A 71 13.89 4.79 32.99
N PRO A 72 14.57 5.56 32.11
CA PRO A 72 15.71 5.07 31.32
C PRO A 72 16.85 4.49 32.16
N LEU A 73 17.22 5.13 33.27
CA LEU A 73 18.30 4.67 34.16
C LEU A 73 17.98 3.33 34.85
N GLN A 74 16.71 2.99 35.00
CA GLN A 74 16.27 1.71 35.58
C GLN A 74 15.90 0.69 34.49
N LYS A 75 16.12 0.98 33.21
CA LYS A 75 15.74 0.15 32.06
C LYS A 75 14.23 -0.17 32.01
N VAL A 76 13.40 0.66 32.63
CA VAL A 76 11.94 0.57 32.54
C VAL A 76 11.51 1.28 31.25
N SER A 77 10.79 0.58 30.40
CA SER A 77 10.27 1.12 29.16
C SER A 77 8.81 0.71 28.97
N ARG A 78 7.96 1.70 28.70
CA ARG A 78 6.53 1.53 28.40
C ARG A 78 5.73 0.73 29.45
N MET A 79 6.09 0.88 30.73
CA MET A 79 5.30 0.33 31.84
C MET A 79 3.89 0.93 31.75
N ASN A 80 2.87 0.09 31.86
CA ASN A 80 1.48 0.54 31.78
C ASN A 80 1.10 1.40 32.99
N VAL A 81 0.41 2.52 32.74
CA VAL A 81 -0.02 3.49 33.75
C VAL A 81 -1.49 3.80 33.57
N LYS A 82 -2.28 3.63 34.61
CA LYS A 82 -3.68 4.10 34.61
C LYS A 82 -3.70 5.62 34.79
N ALA A 83 -4.32 6.33 33.83
CA ALA A 83 -4.49 7.76 33.89
C ALA A 83 -5.95 8.14 34.18
N ASP A 84 -6.16 8.95 35.23
CA ASP A 84 -7.46 9.58 35.56
C ASP A 84 -7.30 11.09 35.51
N VAL A 85 -8.00 11.73 34.58
CA VAL A 85 -7.93 13.20 34.36
C VAL A 85 -9.32 13.77 34.53
N LYS A 86 -9.48 14.71 35.47
CA LYS A 86 -10.75 15.39 35.77
C LYS A 86 -10.52 16.90 35.91
N GLY A 87 -10.91 17.65 34.90
CA GLY A 87 -10.58 19.07 34.83
C GLY A 87 -9.08 19.32 34.85
N ASP A 88 -8.58 20.06 35.83
CA ASP A 88 -7.15 20.31 36.04
C ASP A 88 -6.44 19.24 36.88
N SER A 89 -7.17 18.28 37.44
CA SER A 89 -6.62 17.22 38.30
C SER A 89 -6.17 16.03 37.47
N ILE A 90 -4.97 15.53 37.74
CA ILE A 90 -4.40 14.35 37.09
C ILE A 90 -3.86 13.35 38.10
N ARG A 91 -4.16 12.06 37.87
CA ARG A 91 -3.61 10.94 38.62
C ARG A 91 -3.07 9.89 37.65
N LEU A 92 -1.80 9.57 37.79
CA LEU A 92 -1.09 8.56 37.00
C LEU A 92 -0.65 7.45 37.94
N PHE A 93 -1.19 6.26 37.77
CA PHE A 93 -0.94 5.13 38.66
C PHE A 93 -0.21 4.00 37.93
N ALA A 94 1.07 3.77 38.31
CA ALA A 94 1.91 2.68 37.84
C ALA A 94 1.78 1.48 38.79
N GLU A 95 0.85 0.57 38.48
CA GLU A 95 0.50 -0.56 39.34
C GLU A 95 1.68 -1.47 39.61
N GLU A 96 2.45 -1.81 38.57
CA GLU A 96 3.63 -2.69 38.67
C GLU A 96 4.73 -2.14 39.59
N ALA A 97 4.81 -0.81 39.69
CA ALA A 97 5.75 -0.13 40.60
C ALA A 97 5.13 0.26 41.93
N ALA A 98 3.88 -0.12 42.21
CA ALA A 98 3.10 0.32 43.37
C ALA A 98 3.19 1.84 43.63
N SER A 99 3.32 2.63 42.58
CA SER A 99 3.65 4.06 42.64
C SER A 99 2.67 4.89 41.85
N ARG A 100 2.54 6.18 42.24
CA ARG A 100 1.62 7.10 41.56
C ARG A 100 2.12 8.53 41.56
N PHE A 101 1.77 9.26 40.48
CA PHE A 101 1.83 10.73 40.48
C PHE A 101 0.42 11.28 40.69
N ILE A 102 0.28 12.27 41.58
CA ILE A 102 -0.95 13.00 41.82
C ILE A 102 -0.61 14.48 41.73
N GLY A 103 -1.27 15.18 40.79
CA GLY A 103 -0.98 16.59 40.55
C GLY A 103 -2.10 17.34 39.89
N ARG A 104 -1.77 18.57 39.51
CA ARG A 104 -2.63 19.47 38.73
C ARG A 104 -1.91 19.91 37.46
N ILE A 105 -2.70 20.06 36.41
CA ILE A 105 -2.30 20.65 35.15
C ILE A 105 -2.32 22.19 35.36
N MET A 106 -1.18 22.84 35.12
CA MET A 106 -1.06 24.26 35.28
C MET A 106 -1.71 25.02 34.11
N PRO A 107 -2.15 26.28 34.36
CA PRO A 107 -2.65 27.13 33.27
C PRO A 107 -1.65 27.19 32.12
N GLY A 108 -2.13 27.04 30.89
CA GLY A 108 -1.27 26.95 29.70
C GLY A 108 -0.92 25.51 29.30
N GLY A 109 -1.29 24.47 30.08
CA GLY A 109 -1.23 23.05 29.68
C GLY A 109 0.19 22.50 29.42
N LYS A 110 1.26 23.17 29.90
CA LYS A 110 2.65 22.78 29.65
C LYS A 110 3.38 22.21 30.87
N GLU A 111 2.77 22.30 32.04
CA GLU A 111 3.32 21.79 33.30
C GLU A 111 2.26 21.04 34.10
N MET A 112 2.67 19.98 34.77
CA MET A 112 1.90 19.30 35.81
C MET A 112 2.71 19.36 37.10
N VAL A 113 2.11 19.93 38.14
CA VAL A 113 2.76 20.07 39.46
C VAL A 113 2.05 19.19 40.47
N GLY A 114 2.79 18.41 41.19
CA GLY A 114 2.23 17.47 42.15
C GLY A 114 3.25 16.70 42.98
N PHE A 115 2.89 15.48 43.34
CA PHE A 115 3.72 14.62 44.15
C PHE A 115 3.80 13.22 43.53
N TRP A 116 5.00 12.66 43.52
CA TRP A 116 5.21 11.23 43.36
C TRP A 116 5.07 10.53 44.71
N GLN A 117 4.35 9.44 44.74
CA GLN A 117 4.15 8.63 45.95
C GLN A 117 4.42 7.17 45.64
N ALA A 118 5.28 6.55 46.43
CA ALA A 118 5.61 5.12 46.48
C ALA A 118 5.50 4.60 47.92
N PRO A 119 5.53 3.30 48.16
CA PRO A 119 5.52 2.75 49.52
C PRO A 119 6.65 3.35 50.36
N GLY A 120 6.27 4.00 51.47
CA GLY A 120 7.21 4.64 52.41
C GLY A 120 7.88 5.93 51.92
N TYR A 121 7.46 6.48 50.76
CA TYR A 121 8.13 7.62 50.17
C TYR A 121 7.17 8.55 49.41
N LYS A 122 7.33 9.86 49.64
CA LYS A 122 6.57 10.90 48.90
C LYS A 122 7.48 12.08 48.63
N THR A 123 7.51 12.55 47.40
CA THR A 123 8.33 13.70 46.97
C THR A 123 7.59 14.64 46.04
N PRO A 124 7.82 15.95 46.12
CA PRO A 124 7.30 16.88 45.11
C PRO A 124 7.90 16.57 43.74
N MET A 125 7.06 16.73 42.70
CA MET A 125 7.49 16.47 41.33
C MET A 125 6.77 17.41 40.37
N THR A 126 7.51 17.97 39.43
CA THR A 126 6.99 18.74 38.31
C THR A 126 7.30 17.99 37.02
N LEU A 127 6.25 17.78 36.22
CA LEU A 127 6.38 17.24 34.87
C LEU A 127 6.21 18.37 33.87
N THR A 128 7.13 18.48 32.94
CA THR A 128 7.10 19.48 31.87
C THR A 128 6.70 18.80 30.56
N PHE A 129 5.81 19.44 29.84
CA PHE A 129 5.36 18.98 28.53
C PHE A 129 6.50 19.08 27.50
N SER A 130 6.70 18.03 26.79
CA SER A 130 7.51 17.98 25.58
C SER A 130 6.63 17.42 24.48
N ALA A 131 6.43 18.18 23.41
CA ALA A 131 5.77 17.63 22.25
C ALA A 131 6.43 16.28 21.93
N GLN A 132 5.65 15.25 21.68
CA GLN A 132 6.25 14.04 21.11
C GLN A 132 7.00 14.53 19.87
N PRO A 133 8.31 14.23 19.73
CA PRO A 133 8.91 14.39 18.43
C PRO A 133 7.99 13.68 17.46
N ALA A 134 7.54 14.38 16.41
CA ALA A 134 6.71 13.78 15.39
C ALA A 134 7.39 12.45 15.08
N TYR A 135 6.72 11.35 15.45
CA TYR A 135 7.28 10.02 15.23
C TYR A 135 7.28 9.84 13.73
N ASN A 136 8.38 10.24 13.12
CA ASN A 136 8.67 9.90 11.76
C ASN A 136 8.89 8.39 11.75
N ALA A 137 7.79 7.64 11.64
CA ALA A 137 7.81 6.20 11.45
C ALA A 137 8.72 5.79 10.27
N LYS A 138 9.01 6.73 9.40
CA LYS A 138 9.96 6.58 8.28
C LYS A 138 11.44 6.46 8.71
N ASN A 139 11.82 6.83 9.94
CA ASN A 139 13.24 6.95 10.32
C ASN A 139 13.71 6.00 11.42
N VAL A 140 12.85 5.17 12.01
CA VAL A 140 13.27 4.11 12.94
C VAL A 140 13.04 2.77 12.25
N ARG A 141 13.80 2.53 11.20
CA ARG A 141 13.90 1.20 10.62
C ARG A 141 14.75 0.35 11.56
N LEU A 142 14.14 -0.62 12.22
CA LEU A 142 14.89 -1.67 12.90
C LEU A 142 15.75 -2.35 11.83
N THR A 143 17.04 -2.53 12.10
CA THR A 143 17.93 -3.28 11.20
C THR A 143 17.29 -4.65 10.96
N PRO A 144 16.94 -5.00 9.73
CA PRO A 144 16.33 -6.28 9.45
C PRO A 144 17.34 -7.42 9.71
N PRO A 145 16.89 -8.62 10.08
CA PRO A 145 17.76 -9.76 10.32
C PRO A 145 18.26 -10.39 9.01
N TYR A 146 18.37 -9.62 7.94
CA TYR A 146 18.84 -10.05 6.62
C TYR A 146 19.64 -8.91 5.97
N ARG A 147 20.39 -9.23 4.91
CA ARG A 147 21.21 -8.25 4.18
C ARG A 147 20.38 -7.49 3.16
N GLU A 148 20.58 -6.18 3.09
CA GLU A 148 20.02 -5.29 2.08
C GLU A 148 21.12 -4.69 1.24
N GLU A 149 20.97 -4.75 -0.08
CA GLU A 149 21.93 -4.21 -1.02
C GLU A 149 21.23 -3.37 -2.07
N GLU A 150 21.73 -2.15 -2.33
CA GLU A 150 21.31 -1.37 -3.49
C GLU A 150 21.68 -2.16 -4.74
N ALA A 151 20.71 -2.43 -5.57
CA ALA A 151 20.87 -3.13 -6.84
C ALA A 151 20.83 -2.15 -7.99
N THR A 152 21.78 -2.29 -8.92
CA THR A 152 21.80 -1.53 -10.16
C THR A 152 22.06 -2.47 -11.30
N PHE A 153 21.20 -2.46 -12.30
CA PHE A 153 21.32 -3.30 -13.50
C PHE A 153 20.81 -2.56 -14.73
N THR A 154 21.21 -3.01 -15.90
CA THR A 154 20.86 -2.34 -17.16
C THR A 154 19.91 -3.19 -17.98
N ASN A 155 18.81 -2.59 -18.39
CA ASN A 155 17.98 -3.13 -19.45
C ASN A 155 18.63 -2.77 -20.79
N LEU A 156 19.28 -3.75 -21.42
CA LEU A 156 20.01 -3.57 -22.68
C LEU A 156 19.08 -3.31 -23.88
N THR A 157 17.82 -3.71 -23.81
CA THR A 157 16.84 -3.53 -24.89
C THR A 157 16.54 -2.04 -25.13
N VAL A 158 16.43 -1.26 -24.04
CA VAL A 158 16.12 0.17 -24.09
C VAL A 158 17.25 1.05 -23.56
N ASN A 159 18.42 0.44 -23.27
CA ASN A 159 19.60 1.09 -22.70
C ASN A 159 19.24 1.92 -21.44
N ALA A 160 18.40 1.38 -20.58
CA ALA A 160 17.97 2.04 -19.33
C ALA A 160 18.63 1.38 -18.13
N ARG A 161 19.21 2.20 -17.27
CA ARG A 161 19.74 1.77 -15.97
C ARG A 161 18.60 1.72 -14.96
N LEU A 162 18.35 0.56 -14.37
CA LEU A 162 17.34 0.35 -13.33
C LEU A 162 18.01 0.25 -11.97
N ASN A 163 17.38 0.85 -10.97
CA ASN A 163 17.86 0.88 -9.59
C ASN A 163 16.82 0.27 -8.67
N GLY A 164 17.28 -0.55 -7.75
CA GLY A 164 16.42 -1.31 -6.85
C GLY A 164 17.12 -1.68 -5.56
N MET A 165 16.50 -2.63 -4.88
CA MET A 165 16.98 -3.20 -3.64
C MET A 165 16.93 -4.72 -3.75
N LEU A 166 18.06 -5.38 -3.48
CA LEU A 166 18.13 -6.82 -3.28
C LEU A 166 18.17 -7.11 -1.79
N THR A 167 17.23 -7.88 -1.29
CA THR A 167 17.21 -8.38 0.08
C THR A 167 17.58 -9.85 0.07
N ILE A 168 18.55 -10.25 0.91
CA ILE A 168 19.13 -11.59 0.91
C ILE A 168 18.97 -12.18 2.32
N PRO A 169 18.36 -13.38 2.45
CA PRO A 169 18.15 -14.02 3.74
C PRO A 169 19.44 -14.19 4.55
N ALA A 170 19.33 -14.27 5.87
CA ALA A 170 20.44 -14.65 6.73
C ALA A 170 20.82 -16.12 6.52
N GLY A 171 22.11 -16.43 6.68
CA GLY A 171 22.65 -17.79 6.55
C GLY A 171 23.41 -18.02 5.25
N GLN A 172 23.63 -19.29 4.95
CA GLN A 172 24.35 -19.70 3.74
C GLN A 172 23.34 -20.10 2.64
N GLY A 173 23.47 -19.46 1.48
CA GLY A 173 22.71 -19.83 0.29
C GLY A 173 23.15 -21.16 -0.34
N PRO A 174 22.72 -21.47 -1.58
CA PRO A 174 21.93 -20.58 -2.43
C PRO A 174 20.44 -20.52 -2.01
N PHE A 175 19.83 -19.35 -2.18
CA PHE A 175 18.44 -19.10 -1.83
C PHE A 175 17.53 -19.06 -3.05
N PRO A 176 16.30 -19.58 -2.99
CA PRO A 176 15.28 -19.25 -3.98
C PRO A 176 15.08 -17.73 -4.01
N ALA A 177 14.78 -17.20 -5.20
CA ALA A 177 14.66 -15.76 -5.34
C ALA A 177 13.50 -15.34 -6.24
N VAL A 178 13.00 -14.13 -6.00
CA VAL A 178 11.95 -13.53 -6.83
C VAL A 178 12.30 -12.09 -7.20
N VAL A 179 11.82 -11.67 -8.36
CA VAL A 179 11.72 -10.27 -8.74
C VAL A 179 10.29 -9.83 -8.51
N LEU A 180 10.06 -8.73 -7.80
CA LEU A 180 8.75 -8.12 -7.63
C LEU A 180 8.52 -7.09 -8.73
N LEU A 181 7.32 -7.13 -9.32
CA LEU A 181 6.88 -6.23 -10.40
C LEU A 181 5.66 -5.45 -9.92
N SER A 182 5.71 -4.13 -10.07
CA SER A 182 4.67 -3.18 -9.65
C SER A 182 3.41 -3.25 -10.52
N ASP A 183 2.34 -2.63 -10.06
CA ASP A 183 1.11 -2.44 -10.81
C ASP A 183 1.26 -1.35 -11.91
N SER A 184 0.18 -1.04 -12.59
CA SER A 184 0.10 -0.04 -13.64
C SER A 184 0.50 1.36 -13.19
N GLY A 185 1.27 2.03 -14.01
CA GLY A 185 1.79 3.37 -13.78
C GLY A 185 3.18 3.39 -13.17
N PRO A 186 3.74 4.58 -12.96
CA PRO A 186 5.08 4.72 -12.40
C PRO A 186 5.09 4.51 -10.89
N HIS A 187 5.75 3.47 -10.43
CA HIS A 187 5.89 3.11 -9.02
C HIS A 187 7.33 3.08 -8.55
N ASP A 188 7.55 3.42 -7.29
CA ASP A 188 8.79 3.10 -6.62
C ASP A 188 8.90 1.58 -6.35
N ARG A 189 10.08 1.13 -5.97
CA ARG A 189 10.40 -0.29 -5.70
C ARG A 189 9.51 -0.94 -4.66
N ASP A 190 8.88 -0.17 -3.80
CA ASP A 190 8.02 -0.65 -2.71
C ASP A 190 6.53 -0.64 -3.09
N GLY A 191 6.18 -0.10 -4.29
CA GLY A 191 4.81 0.04 -4.76
C GLY A 191 4.00 0.97 -3.88
N THR A 192 4.60 2.05 -3.37
CA THR A 192 4.04 2.91 -2.33
C THR A 192 2.77 3.62 -2.76
N VAL A 193 1.70 3.44 -1.99
CA VAL A 193 0.41 4.12 -2.13
C VAL A 193 0.04 4.77 -0.79
N GLY A 194 0.14 6.09 -0.70
CA GLY A 194 -0.01 6.79 0.57
C GLY A 194 1.04 6.35 1.59
N ASP A 195 0.60 5.85 2.74
CA ASP A 195 1.49 5.34 3.80
C ASP A 195 1.70 3.81 3.74
N PHE A 196 1.21 3.16 2.70
CA PHE A 196 1.30 1.72 2.52
C PHE A 196 2.27 1.34 1.40
N ALA A 197 3.18 0.41 1.67
CA ALA A 197 4.21 -0.08 0.75
C ALA A 197 4.06 -1.61 0.57
N PRO A 198 3.11 -2.08 -0.26
CA PRO A 198 2.77 -3.50 -0.36
C PRO A 198 3.95 -4.38 -0.78
N LEU A 199 4.71 -3.97 -1.80
CA LEU A 199 5.85 -4.76 -2.27
C LEU A 199 7.01 -4.74 -1.27
N GLY A 200 7.20 -3.62 -0.55
CA GLY A 200 8.17 -3.54 0.53
C GLY A 200 7.84 -4.47 1.69
N GLN A 201 6.56 -4.56 2.09
CA GLN A 201 6.12 -5.48 3.15
C GLN A 201 6.25 -6.93 2.72
N LEU A 202 5.81 -7.28 1.52
CA LEU A 202 5.95 -8.64 0.98
C LEU A 202 7.42 -9.05 0.89
N ALA A 203 8.32 -8.14 0.47
CA ALA A 203 9.75 -8.41 0.40
C ALA A 203 10.35 -8.70 1.79
N ASP A 204 10.03 -7.89 2.80
CA ASP A 204 10.47 -8.13 4.18
C ASP A 204 9.97 -9.50 4.69
N TYR A 205 8.68 -9.80 4.47
CA TYR A 205 8.09 -11.07 4.86
C TYR A 205 8.80 -12.28 4.25
N LEU A 206 9.01 -12.28 2.94
CA LEU A 206 9.63 -13.37 2.20
C LEU A 206 11.10 -13.53 2.57
N THR A 207 11.85 -12.41 2.69
CA THR A 207 13.27 -12.45 2.98
C THR A 207 13.57 -12.99 4.39
N ARG A 208 12.78 -12.63 5.39
CA ARG A 208 12.86 -13.22 6.74
C ARG A 208 12.63 -14.73 6.75
N ARG A 209 12.02 -15.28 5.68
CA ARG A 209 11.64 -16.69 5.56
C ARG A 209 12.41 -17.45 4.50
N GLY A 210 13.59 -16.94 4.12
CA GLY A 210 14.54 -17.68 3.30
C GLY A 210 14.39 -17.50 1.79
N ILE A 211 13.64 -16.50 1.32
CA ILE A 211 13.49 -16.19 -0.11
C ILE A 211 14.12 -14.83 -0.39
N ALA A 212 15.12 -14.78 -1.25
CA ALA A 212 15.73 -13.52 -1.67
C ALA A 212 14.77 -12.72 -2.58
N VAL A 213 14.77 -11.40 -2.45
CA VAL A 213 13.83 -10.55 -3.18
C VAL A 213 14.54 -9.38 -3.84
N LEU A 214 14.41 -9.26 -5.15
CA LEU A 214 14.76 -8.07 -5.91
C LEU A 214 13.50 -7.26 -6.19
N ARG A 215 13.51 -5.98 -5.85
CA ARG A 215 12.51 -5.00 -6.25
C ARG A 215 13.19 -3.74 -6.74
N PHE A 216 12.63 -3.06 -7.72
CA PHE A 216 13.28 -1.91 -8.35
C PHE A 216 12.26 -0.81 -8.67
N ASP A 217 12.77 0.43 -8.72
CA ASP A 217 11.98 1.57 -9.15
C ASP A 217 11.70 1.42 -10.65
N ASP A 218 10.46 1.61 -11.07
CA ASP A 218 10.09 1.53 -12.48
C ASP A 218 10.91 2.50 -13.33
N ARG A 219 11.00 2.25 -14.62
CA ARG A 219 11.73 3.14 -15.53
C ARG A 219 11.22 4.58 -15.43
N GLY A 220 12.11 5.54 -15.29
CA GLY A 220 11.83 6.96 -15.11
C GLY A 220 11.39 7.34 -13.69
N VAL A 221 11.43 6.41 -12.72
CA VAL A 221 11.09 6.66 -11.31
C VAL A 221 12.35 6.62 -10.44
N GLY A 222 12.42 7.46 -9.45
CA GLY A 222 13.51 7.48 -8.46
C GLY A 222 14.86 7.65 -9.12
N LYS A 223 15.74 6.63 -9.00
CA LYS A 223 17.05 6.59 -9.62
C LYS A 223 17.07 5.78 -10.92
N SER A 224 15.96 5.17 -11.31
CA SER A 224 15.86 4.42 -12.57
C SER A 224 15.74 5.35 -13.76
N GLY A 225 16.55 5.09 -14.78
CA GLY A 225 16.49 5.77 -16.06
C GLY A 225 15.40 5.24 -16.98
N GLY A 226 15.33 5.80 -18.19
CA GLY A 226 14.36 5.40 -19.21
C GLY A 226 13.08 6.26 -19.21
N ALA A 227 12.22 6.02 -20.19
CA ALA A 227 10.94 6.72 -20.29
C ALA A 227 9.88 6.05 -19.42
N PRO A 228 9.11 6.82 -18.61
CA PRO A 228 8.06 6.26 -17.75
C PRO A 228 6.85 5.73 -18.55
N ALA A 229 6.65 6.21 -19.77
CA ALA A 229 5.59 5.76 -20.65
C ALA A 229 6.02 4.47 -21.37
N ALA A 230 5.74 3.32 -20.75
CA ALA A 230 6.01 1.99 -21.29
C ALA A 230 4.73 1.17 -21.36
N THR A 231 4.62 0.33 -22.39
CA THR A 231 3.51 -0.64 -22.48
C THR A 231 3.81 -1.88 -21.64
N THR A 232 2.79 -2.69 -21.34
CA THR A 232 2.97 -3.97 -20.66
C THR A 232 4.02 -4.86 -21.35
N ALA A 233 4.07 -4.83 -22.69
CA ALA A 233 5.09 -5.56 -23.47
C ALA A 233 6.51 -4.99 -23.27
N ASP A 234 6.64 -3.69 -23.15
CA ASP A 234 7.96 -3.06 -22.94
C ASP A 234 8.52 -3.41 -21.55
N LEU A 235 7.64 -3.51 -20.54
CA LEU A 235 8.02 -3.84 -19.16
C LEU A 235 8.52 -5.29 -19.01
N VAL A 236 8.21 -6.18 -19.96
CA VAL A 236 8.78 -7.54 -19.99
C VAL A 236 10.30 -7.51 -20.03
N SER A 237 10.88 -6.56 -20.77
CA SER A 237 12.35 -6.43 -20.86
C SER A 237 12.98 -5.97 -19.53
N ASP A 238 12.27 -5.21 -18.70
CA ASP A 238 12.71 -4.84 -17.36
C ASP A 238 12.68 -6.04 -16.42
N ALA A 239 11.60 -6.82 -16.43
CA ALA A 239 11.48 -8.05 -15.67
C ALA A 239 12.60 -9.05 -16.04
N GLN A 240 12.88 -9.25 -17.33
CA GLN A 240 13.97 -10.10 -17.80
C GLN A 240 15.35 -9.58 -17.34
N SER A 241 15.54 -8.25 -17.32
CA SER A 241 16.79 -7.65 -16.83
C SER A 241 16.99 -7.88 -15.34
N GLY A 242 15.90 -7.81 -14.54
CA GLY A 242 15.92 -8.17 -13.12
C GLY A 242 16.28 -9.64 -12.89
N LEU A 243 15.68 -10.56 -13.67
CA LEU A 243 16.04 -11.98 -13.63
C LEU A 243 17.50 -12.21 -14.01
N ASN A 244 17.99 -11.52 -15.05
CA ASN A 244 19.38 -11.62 -15.49
C ASN A 244 20.35 -11.12 -14.42
N TYR A 245 20.01 -10.02 -13.72
CA TYR A 245 20.81 -9.54 -12.60
C TYR A 245 20.88 -10.60 -11.49
N LEU A 246 19.77 -11.21 -11.10
CA LEU A 246 19.77 -12.28 -10.09
C LEU A 246 20.59 -13.50 -10.53
N ARG A 247 20.63 -13.82 -11.83
CA ARG A 247 21.46 -14.91 -12.37
C ARG A 247 22.98 -14.67 -12.21
N THR A 248 23.41 -13.43 -11.97
CA THR A 248 24.82 -13.12 -11.69
C THR A 248 25.20 -13.27 -10.22
N ARG A 249 24.24 -13.53 -9.34
CA ARG A 249 24.45 -13.52 -7.90
C ARG A 249 24.73 -14.93 -7.37
N PRO A 250 25.90 -15.15 -6.73
CA PRO A 250 26.27 -16.49 -6.23
C PRO A 250 25.39 -17.00 -5.08
N GLU A 251 24.70 -16.09 -4.38
CA GLU A 251 23.79 -16.44 -3.30
C GLU A 251 22.42 -16.96 -3.77
N ILE A 252 22.14 -16.89 -5.07
CA ILE A 252 20.81 -17.20 -5.64
C ILE A 252 20.83 -18.59 -6.27
N ASP A 253 19.80 -19.36 -5.95
CA ASP A 253 19.49 -20.63 -6.60
C ASP A 253 18.84 -20.36 -7.96
N LEU A 254 19.60 -20.59 -9.02
CA LEU A 254 19.17 -20.32 -10.39
C LEU A 254 18.01 -21.24 -10.84
N SER A 255 17.86 -22.40 -10.20
CA SER A 255 16.77 -23.34 -10.50
C SER A 255 15.43 -22.86 -9.92
N HIS A 256 15.47 -21.96 -8.96
CA HIS A 256 14.29 -21.48 -8.22
C HIS A 256 14.17 -19.96 -8.26
N LEU A 257 14.31 -19.41 -9.47
CA LEU A 257 14.22 -17.98 -9.75
C LEU A 257 12.86 -17.65 -10.37
N GLY A 258 12.02 -16.90 -9.63
CA GLY A 258 10.65 -16.60 -10.00
C GLY A 258 10.33 -15.13 -10.19
N LEU A 259 9.10 -14.87 -10.63
CA LEU A 259 8.51 -13.53 -10.69
C LEU A 259 7.26 -13.47 -9.81
N ILE A 260 7.08 -12.37 -9.11
CA ILE A 260 5.80 -12.02 -8.47
C ILE A 260 5.37 -10.68 -9.03
N GLY A 261 4.18 -10.60 -9.64
CA GLY A 261 3.69 -9.36 -10.22
C GLY A 261 2.33 -8.96 -9.69
N HIS A 262 2.17 -7.67 -9.38
CA HIS A 262 0.92 -7.07 -8.94
C HIS A 262 0.21 -6.37 -10.10
N GLY A 263 -1.09 -6.53 -10.24
CA GLY A 263 -1.89 -5.92 -11.29
C GLY A 263 -1.30 -6.13 -12.69
N GLU A 264 -0.92 -5.06 -13.37
CA GLU A 264 -0.23 -5.12 -14.66
C GLU A 264 1.11 -5.88 -14.58
N GLY A 265 1.86 -5.74 -13.47
CA GLY A 265 3.07 -6.50 -13.24
C GLY A 265 2.85 -8.01 -13.25
N GLY A 266 1.66 -8.47 -12.85
CA GLY A 266 1.25 -9.87 -12.99
C GLY A 266 1.14 -10.30 -14.46
N ASN A 267 0.62 -9.43 -15.33
CA ASN A 267 0.58 -9.69 -16.77
C ASN A 267 2.00 -9.64 -17.38
N VAL A 268 2.85 -8.71 -16.94
CA VAL A 268 4.27 -8.67 -17.32
C VAL A 268 4.97 -9.98 -16.96
N ALA A 269 4.75 -10.51 -15.74
CA ALA A 269 5.31 -11.78 -15.30
C ALA A 269 4.87 -12.96 -16.17
N LEU A 270 3.58 -13.03 -16.52
CA LEU A 270 3.04 -14.05 -17.41
C LEU A 270 3.61 -13.96 -18.84
N LEU A 271 3.75 -12.73 -19.36
CA LEU A 271 4.38 -12.50 -20.66
C LEU A 271 5.87 -12.88 -20.63
N ALA A 272 6.59 -12.57 -19.56
CA ALA A 272 7.99 -12.99 -19.38
C ALA A 272 8.13 -14.51 -19.32
N ALA A 273 7.17 -15.22 -18.71
CA ALA A 273 7.13 -16.67 -18.65
C ALA A 273 6.83 -17.34 -20.01
N ALA A 274 6.33 -16.59 -20.98
CA ALA A 274 6.13 -17.03 -22.36
C ALA A 274 7.35 -16.74 -23.28
N GLN A 275 8.44 -16.18 -22.73
CA GLN A 275 9.68 -15.89 -23.48
C GLN A 275 10.65 -17.10 -23.47
N PRO A 276 11.68 -17.12 -24.33
CA PRO A 276 12.64 -18.22 -24.43
C PRO A 276 13.43 -18.54 -23.15
N LEU A 277 13.63 -17.57 -22.25
CA LEU A 277 14.29 -17.75 -20.95
C LEU A 277 13.28 -17.48 -19.80
N PRO A 278 12.32 -18.38 -19.60
CA PRO A 278 11.26 -18.18 -18.61
C PRO A 278 11.81 -18.21 -17.17
N PRO A 279 11.13 -17.60 -16.22
CA PRO A 279 11.34 -17.87 -14.80
C PRO A 279 10.97 -19.33 -14.46
N ALA A 280 11.47 -19.83 -13.34
CA ALA A 280 11.12 -21.16 -12.84
C ALA A 280 9.64 -21.25 -12.39
N PHE A 281 9.07 -20.13 -11.96
CA PHE A 281 7.66 -20.00 -11.55
C PHE A 281 7.18 -18.55 -11.61
N VAL A 282 5.85 -18.37 -11.61
CA VAL A 282 5.20 -17.06 -11.55
C VAL A 282 4.14 -17.04 -10.46
N VAL A 283 4.08 -15.96 -9.71
CA VAL A 283 2.97 -15.59 -8.82
C VAL A 283 2.31 -14.31 -9.34
N THR A 284 1.00 -14.30 -9.47
CA THR A 284 0.27 -13.09 -9.84
C THR A 284 -0.63 -12.64 -8.70
N LEU A 285 -0.60 -11.33 -8.43
CA LEU A 285 -1.42 -10.64 -7.46
C LEU A 285 -2.39 -9.74 -8.21
N ALA A 286 -3.65 -10.10 -8.31
CA ALA A 286 -4.69 -9.35 -9.03
C ALA A 286 -4.35 -9.02 -10.51
N ALA A 287 -3.75 -9.97 -11.25
CA ALA A 287 -3.48 -9.81 -12.67
C ALA A 287 -4.77 -9.78 -13.50
N TYR A 288 -4.71 -9.10 -14.64
CA TYR A 288 -5.83 -9.02 -15.58
C TYR A 288 -5.97 -10.33 -16.37
N GLY A 289 -7.18 -10.91 -16.34
CA GLY A 289 -7.55 -12.06 -17.16
C GLY A 289 -8.48 -11.70 -18.32
N LEU A 290 -9.07 -10.50 -18.27
CA LEU A 290 -9.95 -10.00 -19.31
C LEU A 290 -9.20 -9.00 -20.21
N PRO A 291 -9.68 -8.78 -21.45
CA PRO A 291 -9.17 -7.72 -22.32
C PRO A 291 -9.24 -6.34 -21.62
N GLY A 292 -8.23 -5.49 -21.84
CA GLY A 292 -8.12 -4.20 -21.17
C GLY A 292 -9.35 -3.32 -21.28
N ARG A 293 -9.99 -3.32 -22.45
CA ARG A 293 -11.27 -2.62 -22.64
C ARG A 293 -12.35 -3.12 -21.65
N ASP A 294 -12.45 -4.43 -21.47
CA ASP A 294 -13.49 -5.02 -20.63
C ASP A 294 -13.19 -4.76 -19.14
N ILE A 295 -11.91 -4.71 -18.76
CA ILE A 295 -11.47 -4.27 -17.42
C ILE A 295 -11.94 -2.85 -17.12
N VAL A 296 -11.70 -1.89 -18.03
CA VAL A 296 -12.11 -0.48 -17.83
C VAL A 296 -13.62 -0.37 -17.65
N VAL A 297 -14.39 -1.08 -18.47
CA VAL A 297 -15.86 -1.09 -18.39
C VAL A 297 -16.35 -1.71 -17.08
N GLN A 298 -15.74 -2.82 -16.68
CA GLN A 298 -16.07 -3.52 -15.43
C GLN A 298 -15.75 -2.68 -14.19
N GLN A 299 -14.60 -1.98 -14.17
CA GLN A 299 -14.24 -1.06 -13.09
C GLN A 299 -15.27 0.05 -12.91
N GLN A 300 -15.71 0.68 -13.98
CA GLN A 300 -16.74 1.71 -13.91
C GLN A 300 -18.04 1.15 -13.34
N ALA A 301 -18.52 0.03 -13.88
CA ALA A 301 -19.75 -0.59 -13.42
C ALA A 301 -19.67 -0.99 -11.92
N THR A 302 -18.53 -1.51 -11.48
CA THR A 302 -18.31 -1.87 -10.08
C THR A 302 -18.31 -0.64 -9.17
N THR A 303 -17.60 0.43 -9.55
CA THR A 303 -17.57 1.69 -8.80
C THR A 303 -18.98 2.26 -8.65
N LEU A 304 -19.77 2.30 -9.74
CA LEU A 304 -21.13 2.82 -9.71
C LEU A 304 -22.05 2.00 -8.80
N ARG A 305 -21.94 0.67 -8.82
CA ARG A 305 -22.70 -0.20 -7.89
C ARG A 305 -22.35 0.08 -6.44
N THR A 306 -21.07 0.22 -6.13
CA THR A 306 -20.59 0.52 -4.77
C THR A 306 -21.12 1.87 -4.27
N LEU A 307 -21.32 2.84 -5.16
CA LEU A 307 -21.94 4.14 -4.88
C LEU A 307 -23.48 4.08 -4.77
N GLY A 308 -24.10 2.91 -4.94
CA GLY A 308 -25.55 2.75 -4.87
C GLY A 308 -26.30 3.24 -6.12
N THR A 309 -25.61 3.40 -7.24
CA THR A 309 -26.23 3.86 -8.51
C THR A 309 -27.19 2.80 -9.04
N GLU A 310 -28.35 3.22 -9.55
CA GLU A 310 -29.35 2.35 -10.14
C GLU A 310 -28.85 1.63 -11.41
N ASN A 311 -29.30 0.42 -11.65
CA ASN A 311 -28.84 -0.42 -12.76
C ASN A 311 -29.04 0.26 -14.14
N ALA A 312 -30.14 0.95 -14.37
CA ALA A 312 -30.37 1.67 -15.62
C ALA A 312 -29.34 2.79 -15.88
N GLN A 313 -28.92 3.48 -14.81
CA GLN A 313 -27.89 4.52 -14.89
C GLN A 313 -26.49 3.90 -15.11
N ILE A 314 -26.20 2.76 -14.48
CA ILE A 314 -24.96 2.00 -14.70
C ILE A 314 -24.86 1.56 -16.16
N GLU A 315 -25.93 0.99 -16.71
CA GLU A 315 -25.98 0.55 -18.11
C GLU A 315 -25.77 1.72 -19.07
N ALA A 316 -26.44 2.85 -18.84
CA ALA A 316 -26.26 4.07 -19.64
C ALA A 316 -24.83 4.62 -19.57
N ALA A 317 -24.22 4.65 -18.38
CA ALA A 317 -22.84 5.09 -18.18
C ALA A 317 -21.85 4.15 -18.89
N THR A 318 -22.03 2.84 -18.74
CA THR A 318 -21.23 1.81 -19.40
C THR A 318 -21.29 1.94 -20.92
N LYS A 319 -22.48 2.15 -21.49
CA LYS A 319 -22.66 2.37 -22.94
C LYS A 319 -21.93 3.62 -23.44
N ARG A 320 -22.00 4.73 -22.69
CA ARG A 320 -21.24 5.96 -23.03
C ARG A 320 -19.74 5.72 -22.97
N GLN A 321 -19.25 5.00 -21.95
CA GLN A 321 -17.83 4.67 -21.83
C GLN A 321 -17.37 3.79 -23.00
N MET A 322 -18.12 2.74 -23.35
CA MET A 322 -17.78 1.90 -24.51
C MET A 322 -17.68 2.68 -25.79
N ALA A 323 -18.60 3.64 -26.02
CA ALA A 323 -18.54 4.51 -27.18
C ALA A 323 -17.28 5.39 -27.18
N MET A 324 -16.88 5.92 -26.04
CA MET A 324 -15.65 6.70 -25.90
C MET A 324 -14.39 5.84 -26.13
N LEU A 325 -14.32 4.63 -25.59
CA LEU A 325 -13.22 3.71 -25.84
C LEU A 325 -13.09 3.32 -27.30
N GLU A 326 -14.23 3.19 -28.01
CA GLU A 326 -14.23 2.92 -29.43
C GLU A 326 -13.70 4.10 -30.25
N ILE A 327 -14.04 5.35 -29.89
CA ILE A 327 -13.44 6.56 -30.49
C ILE A 327 -11.92 6.57 -30.31
N ILE A 328 -11.44 6.28 -29.09
CA ILE A 328 -10.01 6.21 -28.80
C ILE A 328 -9.33 5.16 -29.70
N ARG A 329 -9.96 4.02 -29.90
CA ARG A 329 -9.44 2.93 -30.73
C ARG A 329 -9.39 3.28 -32.22
N GLN A 330 -10.44 3.90 -32.73
CA GLN A 330 -10.60 4.19 -34.18
C GLN A 330 -9.87 5.44 -34.63
N THR A 331 -9.71 6.45 -33.75
CA THR A 331 -9.10 7.74 -34.12
C THR A 331 -7.58 7.64 -33.91
N THR A 332 -6.84 7.48 -35.00
CA THR A 332 -5.36 7.38 -34.97
C THR A 332 -4.65 8.71 -34.75
N ASP A 333 -5.23 9.81 -35.17
CA ASP A 333 -4.72 11.15 -34.87
C ASP A 333 -4.97 11.48 -33.40
N ASN A 334 -3.90 11.65 -32.64
CA ASN A 334 -3.98 11.89 -31.20
C ASN A 334 -4.64 13.23 -30.86
N SER A 335 -4.38 14.29 -31.62
CA SER A 335 -4.93 15.60 -31.32
C SER A 335 -6.45 15.60 -31.54
N GLN A 336 -6.92 14.96 -32.62
CA GLN A 336 -8.32 14.75 -32.88
C GLN A 336 -8.99 13.89 -31.82
N ALA A 337 -8.38 12.77 -31.46
CA ALA A 337 -8.89 11.88 -30.40
C ALA A 337 -9.01 12.61 -29.06
N GLN A 338 -7.99 13.38 -28.65
CA GLN A 338 -8.01 14.19 -27.43
C GLN A 338 -9.13 15.20 -27.41
N ALA A 339 -9.33 15.93 -28.51
CA ALA A 339 -10.40 16.92 -28.60
C ALA A 339 -11.81 16.29 -28.49
N ILE A 340 -12.01 15.13 -29.13
CA ILE A 340 -13.31 14.41 -29.06
C ILE A 340 -13.51 13.89 -27.64
N VAL A 341 -12.50 13.20 -27.05
CA VAL A 341 -12.59 12.61 -25.71
C VAL A 341 -12.80 13.69 -24.65
N ALA A 342 -12.08 14.82 -24.71
CA ALA A 342 -12.27 15.94 -23.78
C ALA A 342 -13.71 16.50 -23.84
N ASN A 343 -14.26 16.64 -25.03
CA ASN A 343 -15.66 17.09 -25.21
C ASN A 343 -16.64 16.04 -24.62
N MET A 344 -16.43 14.75 -24.87
CA MET A 344 -17.28 13.69 -24.31
C MET A 344 -17.23 13.67 -22.78
N LEU A 345 -16.05 13.84 -22.18
CA LEU A 345 -15.89 13.93 -20.72
C LEU A 345 -16.70 15.10 -20.14
N LYS A 346 -16.66 16.26 -20.78
CA LYS A 346 -17.43 17.44 -20.35
C LYS A 346 -18.96 17.26 -20.54
N GLN A 347 -19.38 16.62 -21.61
CA GLN A 347 -20.80 16.31 -21.84
C GLN A 347 -21.33 15.32 -20.80
N ASN A 348 -20.49 14.36 -20.37
CA ASN A 348 -20.85 13.37 -19.38
C ASN A 348 -20.80 13.93 -17.94
N ASN A 349 -20.00 14.97 -17.69
CA ASN A 349 -19.87 15.63 -16.39
C ASN A 349 -19.64 17.13 -16.58
N ALA A 350 -20.70 17.92 -16.45
CA ALA A 350 -20.65 19.38 -16.60
C ALA A 350 -19.78 20.09 -15.53
N ALA A 351 -19.45 19.41 -14.42
CA ALA A 351 -18.61 19.96 -13.36
C ALA A 351 -17.10 19.85 -13.65
N ILE A 352 -16.70 19.07 -14.67
CA ILE A 352 -15.27 18.94 -15.01
C ILE A 352 -14.80 20.21 -15.75
N ASP A 353 -13.71 20.81 -15.28
CA ASP A 353 -13.09 21.95 -15.95
C ASP A 353 -12.34 21.54 -17.24
N ASN A 354 -12.02 22.52 -18.07
CA ASN A 354 -11.37 22.29 -19.36
C ASN A 354 -9.97 21.66 -19.21
N ALA A 355 -9.19 22.09 -18.21
CA ALA A 355 -7.83 21.60 -18.00
C ALA A 355 -7.84 20.12 -17.57
N THR A 356 -8.72 19.75 -16.66
CA THR A 356 -8.92 18.38 -16.20
C THR A 356 -9.43 17.47 -17.31
N ALA A 357 -10.41 17.93 -18.10
CA ALA A 357 -10.92 17.18 -19.25
C ALA A 357 -9.82 16.92 -20.29
N GLN A 358 -9.01 17.95 -20.59
CA GLN A 358 -7.89 17.83 -21.54
C GLN A 358 -6.77 16.91 -21.01
N ALA A 359 -6.41 17.02 -19.73
CA ALA A 359 -5.41 16.14 -19.11
C ALA A 359 -5.86 14.67 -19.14
N SER A 360 -7.13 14.42 -18.81
CA SER A 360 -7.72 13.07 -18.88
C SER A 360 -7.76 12.53 -20.32
N ALA A 361 -8.11 13.36 -21.30
CA ALA A 361 -8.13 12.96 -22.70
C ALA A 361 -6.71 12.63 -23.20
N THR A 362 -5.70 13.40 -22.78
CA THR A 362 -4.30 13.15 -23.11
C THR A 362 -3.83 11.79 -22.56
N GLU A 363 -4.14 11.49 -21.31
CA GLU A 363 -3.84 10.21 -20.69
C GLU A 363 -4.55 9.04 -21.40
N MET A 364 -5.87 9.17 -21.64
CA MET A 364 -6.69 8.14 -22.28
C MET A 364 -6.34 7.89 -23.75
N THR A 365 -5.59 8.78 -24.39
CA THR A 365 -5.12 8.60 -25.77
C THR A 365 -3.62 8.33 -25.85
N SER A 366 -2.96 8.16 -24.70
CA SER A 366 -1.53 7.82 -24.63
C SER A 366 -1.24 6.46 -25.28
N PRO A 367 -0.04 6.22 -25.78
CA PRO A 367 0.37 4.92 -26.33
C PRO A 367 0.16 3.79 -25.33
N HIS A 368 0.48 4.03 -24.05
CA HIS A 368 0.28 3.06 -22.98
C HIS A 368 -1.20 2.69 -22.83
N TYR A 369 -2.10 3.68 -22.72
CA TYR A 369 -3.52 3.42 -22.55
C TYR A 369 -4.14 2.73 -23.77
N ARG A 370 -3.76 3.13 -24.98
CA ARG A 370 -4.21 2.47 -26.23
C ARG A 370 -3.74 1.02 -26.30
N TYR A 371 -2.48 0.76 -25.90
CA TYR A 371 -1.97 -0.60 -25.80
C TYR A 371 -2.77 -1.41 -24.78
N PHE A 372 -3.01 -0.86 -23.59
CA PHE A 372 -3.81 -1.51 -22.57
C PHE A 372 -5.22 -1.88 -23.05
N LEU A 373 -5.91 -0.96 -23.72
CA LEU A 373 -7.25 -1.23 -24.29
C LEU A 373 -7.26 -2.37 -25.33
N ALA A 374 -6.19 -2.48 -26.10
CA ALA A 374 -6.03 -3.52 -27.11
C ALA A 374 -5.48 -4.83 -26.54
N PHE A 375 -4.88 -4.79 -25.34
CA PHE A 375 -4.23 -5.93 -24.73
C PHE A 375 -5.25 -7.01 -24.34
N ASN A 376 -5.01 -8.22 -24.85
CA ASN A 376 -5.76 -9.42 -24.49
C ASN A 376 -4.80 -10.43 -23.83
N PRO A 377 -4.81 -10.60 -22.50
CA PRO A 377 -3.86 -11.46 -21.82
C PRO A 377 -3.96 -12.92 -22.23
N ILE A 378 -5.16 -13.41 -22.62
CA ILE A 378 -5.42 -14.81 -22.92
C ILE A 378 -4.57 -15.32 -24.10
N GLU A 379 -4.26 -14.46 -25.06
CA GLU A 379 -3.57 -14.86 -26.30
C GLU A 379 -2.17 -15.47 -26.08
N LYS A 380 -1.48 -15.05 -25.02
CA LYS A 380 -0.11 -15.48 -24.72
C LYS A 380 -0.03 -16.57 -23.64
N LEU A 381 -1.10 -16.83 -22.90
CA LEU A 381 -1.12 -17.80 -21.80
C LEU A 381 -0.76 -19.24 -22.23
N PRO A 382 -1.14 -19.74 -23.41
CA PRO A 382 -0.73 -21.07 -23.85
C PRO A 382 0.79 -21.27 -23.95
N ALA A 383 1.56 -20.19 -24.12
CA ALA A 383 3.02 -20.20 -24.21
C ALA A 383 3.73 -20.12 -22.86
N VAL A 384 3.02 -19.93 -21.75
CA VAL A 384 3.61 -19.89 -20.41
C VAL A 384 4.25 -21.23 -20.08
N ALA A 385 5.56 -21.20 -19.78
CA ALA A 385 6.39 -22.41 -19.73
C ALA A 385 6.67 -22.91 -18.30
N CYS A 386 6.09 -22.30 -17.26
CA CYS A 386 6.37 -22.61 -15.85
C CYS A 386 5.08 -22.74 -15.01
N PRO A 387 5.14 -23.30 -13.78
CA PRO A 387 4.04 -23.27 -12.81
C PRO A 387 3.60 -21.85 -12.46
N VAL A 388 2.31 -21.66 -12.24
CA VAL A 388 1.71 -20.36 -11.92
C VAL A 388 0.80 -20.47 -10.69
N LEU A 389 0.98 -19.50 -9.77
CA LEU A 389 0.06 -19.23 -8.67
C LEU A 389 -0.72 -17.93 -8.96
N LEU A 390 -2.04 -18.03 -8.96
CA LEU A 390 -2.94 -16.89 -9.17
C LEU A 390 -3.63 -16.52 -7.86
N LEU A 391 -3.46 -15.29 -7.39
CA LEU A 391 -4.19 -14.76 -6.24
C LEU A 391 -4.98 -13.49 -6.63
N ASN A 392 -6.19 -13.35 -6.10
CA ASN A 392 -6.93 -12.10 -6.15
C ASN A 392 -7.89 -11.98 -4.97
N GLY A 393 -8.07 -10.75 -4.47
CA GLY A 393 -8.95 -10.45 -3.35
C GLY A 393 -10.43 -10.32 -3.76
N THR A 394 -11.34 -10.85 -2.95
CA THR A 394 -12.78 -10.76 -3.24
C THR A 394 -13.34 -9.34 -3.03
N ALA A 395 -12.63 -8.47 -2.29
CA ALA A 395 -12.95 -7.07 -2.10
C ALA A 395 -12.20 -6.14 -3.08
N ASP A 396 -11.58 -6.71 -4.13
CA ASP A 396 -10.91 -5.95 -5.18
C ASP A 396 -11.96 -5.29 -6.11
N LEU A 397 -12.07 -3.96 -6.03
CA LEU A 397 -12.96 -3.15 -6.87
C LEU A 397 -12.34 -2.80 -8.23
N THR A 398 -11.05 -3.04 -8.40
CA THR A 398 -10.28 -2.73 -9.60
C THR A 398 -10.25 -3.90 -10.57
N VAL A 399 -9.93 -5.08 -10.06
CA VAL A 399 -9.83 -6.33 -10.83
C VAL A 399 -10.77 -7.36 -10.21
N ASN A 400 -11.91 -7.58 -10.80
CA ASN A 400 -12.89 -8.53 -10.28
C ASN A 400 -12.28 -9.94 -10.19
N ALA A 401 -12.17 -10.47 -8.97
CA ALA A 401 -11.49 -11.74 -8.70
C ALA A 401 -12.09 -12.91 -9.49
N GLU A 402 -13.43 -13.03 -9.48
CA GLU A 402 -14.11 -14.16 -10.14
C GLU A 402 -13.83 -14.21 -11.64
N ALA A 403 -14.08 -13.10 -12.33
CA ALA A 403 -13.96 -13.05 -13.78
C ALA A 403 -12.52 -13.22 -14.26
N ASN A 404 -11.57 -12.53 -13.58
CA ASN A 404 -10.18 -12.52 -14.01
C ASN A 404 -9.46 -13.83 -13.67
N LEU A 405 -9.64 -14.36 -12.46
CA LEU A 405 -9.04 -15.65 -12.09
C LEU A 405 -9.54 -16.80 -12.98
N ASN A 406 -10.86 -16.87 -13.25
CA ASN A 406 -11.42 -17.89 -14.11
C ASN A 406 -10.87 -17.82 -15.55
N ALA A 407 -10.72 -16.60 -16.09
CA ALA A 407 -10.16 -16.39 -17.43
C ALA A 407 -8.68 -16.79 -17.49
N LEU A 408 -7.87 -16.35 -16.52
CA LEU A 408 -6.45 -16.71 -16.42
C LEU A 408 -6.27 -18.23 -16.26
N GLU A 409 -6.99 -18.86 -15.34
CA GLU A 409 -6.92 -20.29 -15.10
C GLU A 409 -7.23 -21.07 -16.35
N LYS A 410 -8.34 -20.72 -17.03
CA LYS A 410 -8.75 -21.37 -18.28
C LYS A 410 -7.68 -21.25 -19.38
N GLY A 411 -7.11 -20.06 -19.55
CA GLY A 411 -6.06 -19.80 -20.54
C GLY A 411 -4.77 -20.56 -20.24
N LEU A 412 -4.33 -20.56 -18.97
CA LEU A 412 -3.12 -21.23 -18.53
C LEU A 412 -3.19 -22.76 -18.56
N LYS A 413 -4.36 -23.37 -18.32
CA LYS A 413 -4.53 -24.83 -18.41
C LYS A 413 -4.16 -25.40 -19.79
N VAL A 414 -4.20 -24.59 -20.83
CA VAL A 414 -3.76 -24.98 -22.18
C VAL A 414 -2.26 -25.29 -22.23
N SER A 415 -1.45 -24.61 -21.42
CA SER A 415 0.00 -24.82 -21.34
C SER A 415 0.42 -26.15 -20.70
N LYS A 416 -0.53 -26.88 -20.09
CA LYS A 416 -0.30 -28.14 -19.33
C LYS A 416 0.65 -27.98 -18.13
N LYS A 417 0.92 -26.77 -17.69
CA LYS A 417 1.68 -26.49 -16.46
C LYS A 417 0.75 -26.44 -15.25
N SER A 418 1.33 -26.60 -14.06
CA SER A 418 0.57 -26.50 -12.82
C SER A 418 0.03 -25.08 -12.63
N VAL A 419 -1.26 -24.94 -12.40
CA VAL A 419 -1.93 -23.68 -12.09
C VAL A 419 -2.67 -23.85 -10.77
N VAL A 420 -2.36 -23.00 -9.81
CA VAL A 420 -3.03 -22.96 -8.51
C VAL A 420 -3.74 -21.62 -8.38
N VAL A 421 -4.97 -21.61 -7.90
CA VAL A 421 -5.82 -20.42 -7.82
C VAL A 421 -6.31 -20.22 -6.40
N HIS A 422 -6.12 -19.01 -5.86
CA HIS A 422 -6.66 -18.60 -4.58
C HIS A 422 -7.47 -17.32 -4.69
N LYS A 423 -8.74 -17.38 -4.24
CA LYS A 423 -9.55 -16.19 -3.97
C LYS A 423 -9.39 -15.83 -2.51
N MET A 424 -8.91 -14.60 -2.24
CA MET A 424 -8.61 -14.13 -0.88
C MET A 424 -9.81 -13.38 -0.30
N PRO A 425 -10.56 -13.97 0.66
CA PRO A 425 -11.77 -13.36 1.20
C PRO A 425 -11.48 -12.02 1.89
N GLY A 426 -12.22 -10.96 1.53
CA GLY A 426 -12.13 -9.63 2.14
C GLY A 426 -10.84 -8.87 1.86
N VAL A 427 -9.98 -9.39 0.98
CA VAL A 427 -8.73 -8.72 0.57
C VAL A 427 -9.02 -7.77 -0.61
N ASN A 428 -8.51 -6.55 -0.53
CA ASN A 428 -8.65 -5.54 -1.57
C ASN A 428 -7.56 -5.63 -2.66
N HIS A 429 -7.57 -4.70 -3.62
CA HIS A 429 -6.60 -4.68 -4.72
C HIS A 429 -5.13 -4.56 -4.27
N LEU A 430 -4.85 -3.80 -3.22
CA LEU A 430 -3.51 -3.63 -2.64
C LEU A 430 -3.09 -4.81 -1.74
N PHE A 431 -3.85 -5.88 -1.75
CA PHE A 431 -3.64 -7.04 -0.87
C PHE A 431 -3.73 -6.72 0.63
N GLN A 432 -4.49 -5.70 0.99
CA GLN A 432 -4.83 -5.43 2.38
C GLN A 432 -6.08 -6.24 2.78
N PRO A 433 -6.11 -6.83 3.98
CA PRO A 433 -7.34 -7.38 4.54
C PRO A 433 -8.30 -6.26 4.96
N GLU A 434 -9.50 -6.61 5.39
CA GLU A 434 -10.43 -5.67 5.99
C GLU A 434 -9.74 -4.85 7.10
N GLN A 435 -10.03 -3.55 7.15
CA GLN A 435 -9.38 -2.62 8.10
C GLN A 435 -9.47 -3.10 9.56
N ALA A 436 -10.56 -3.75 9.94
CA ALA A 436 -10.74 -4.31 11.29
C ALA A 436 -9.65 -5.36 11.66
N LYS A 437 -8.99 -5.94 10.66
CA LYS A 437 -7.91 -6.93 10.82
C LYS A 437 -6.51 -6.31 10.78
N TRP A 438 -6.40 -4.99 10.61
CA TRP A 438 -5.11 -4.33 10.59
C TRP A 438 -4.47 -4.33 11.97
N PRO A 439 -3.15 -4.53 12.07
CA PRO A 439 -2.46 -4.51 13.34
C PRO A 439 -2.52 -3.12 13.98
N ILE A 440 -2.63 -3.10 15.29
CA ILE A 440 -2.56 -1.85 16.06
C ILE A 440 -1.10 -1.64 16.45
N ILE A 441 -0.47 -0.62 15.88
CA ILE A 441 0.90 -0.22 16.17
C ILE A 441 0.87 1.18 16.75
N ASN A 442 1.41 1.36 17.96
CA ASN A 442 1.38 2.62 18.70
C ASN A 442 -0.04 3.22 18.87
N GLY A 443 -1.05 2.36 19.08
CA GLY A 443 -2.43 2.77 19.28
C GLY A 443 -3.21 3.12 18.00
N GLN A 444 -2.61 2.98 16.83
CA GLN A 444 -3.26 3.23 15.53
C GLN A 444 -3.27 1.98 14.68
N GLN A 445 -4.38 1.74 13.97
CA GLN A 445 -4.44 0.71 12.95
C GLN A 445 -3.50 1.10 11.80
N GLN A 446 -2.61 0.17 11.44
CA GLN A 446 -1.66 0.37 10.35
C GLN A 446 -2.01 -0.54 9.18
N PRO A 447 -2.04 -0.01 7.95
CA PRO A 447 -2.27 -0.83 6.78
C PRO A 447 -1.17 -1.90 6.67
N ASN A 448 -1.59 -3.14 6.40
CA ASN A 448 -0.67 -4.24 6.23
C ASN A 448 -1.05 -5.10 5.03
N PHE A 449 -0.08 -5.75 4.45
CA PHE A 449 -0.31 -6.82 3.49
C PHE A 449 -1.05 -7.98 4.18
N SER A 450 -1.90 -8.70 3.46
CA SER A 450 -2.67 -9.82 4.01
C SER A 450 -1.73 -10.94 4.48
N PRO A 451 -1.67 -11.26 5.78
CA PRO A 451 -0.80 -12.32 6.30
C PRO A 451 -1.11 -13.68 5.69
N GLU A 452 -2.39 -13.96 5.39
CA GLU A 452 -2.79 -15.18 4.71
C GLU A 452 -2.24 -15.25 3.29
N SER A 453 -2.27 -14.12 2.55
CA SER A 453 -1.70 -14.06 1.21
C SER A 453 -0.18 -14.22 1.22
N GLU A 454 0.51 -13.59 2.17
CA GLU A 454 1.96 -13.74 2.35
C GLU A 454 2.34 -15.20 2.58
N GLU A 455 1.60 -15.90 3.45
CA GLU A 455 1.90 -17.29 3.79
C GLU A 455 1.61 -18.24 2.62
N ILE A 456 0.50 -18.07 1.90
CA ILE A 456 0.18 -18.86 0.69
C ILE A 456 1.29 -18.69 -0.36
N ILE A 457 1.75 -17.45 -0.59
CA ILE A 457 2.84 -17.16 -1.54
C ILE A 457 4.11 -17.88 -1.11
N ARG A 458 4.51 -17.73 0.14
CA ARG A 458 5.72 -18.35 0.70
C ARG A 458 5.66 -19.88 0.59
N GLU A 459 4.59 -20.50 1.10
CA GLU A 459 4.45 -21.96 1.08
C GLU A 459 4.52 -22.51 -0.33
N TRP A 460 3.83 -21.85 -1.26
CA TRP A 460 3.82 -22.28 -2.64
C TRP A 460 5.21 -22.18 -3.28
N ILE A 461 5.96 -21.10 -3.06
CA ILE A 461 7.34 -20.94 -3.55
C ILE A 461 8.24 -22.03 -2.99
N ILE A 462 8.16 -22.32 -1.69
CA ILE A 462 8.96 -23.39 -1.05
C ILE A 462 8.64 -24.78 -1.62
N VAL A 463 7.39 -25.02 -1.99
CA VAL A 463 7.02 -26.29 -2.68
C VAL A 463 7.63 -26.36 -4.07
N GLN A 464 7.71 -25.25 -4.83
CA GLN A 464 8.41 -25.24 -6.10
C GLN A 464 9.92 -25.46 -5.93
N SER A 465 10.51 -24.95 -4.85
CA SER A 465 11.95 -25.07 -4.56
C SER A 465 12.40 -26.49 -4.11
N LYS A 466 11.46 -27.40 -3.88
CA LYS A 466 11.76 -28.80 -3.51
C LYS A 466 11.60 -29.78 -4.67
N LYS A 467 11.17 -29.31 -5.83
CA LYS A 467 11.00 -30.13 -7.05
C LYS A 467 12.23 -30.02 -7.94
#